data_f7c938b4dd00cac2159a9c190beaaa02
#
_entry.id   f7c938b4dd00cac2159a9c190beaaa02
#
_cell.length_a   1.000
_cell.length_b   1.000
_cell.length_c   1.000
_cell.angle_alpha   90.00
_cell.angle_beta   90.00
_cell.angle_gamma   90.00
#
_symmetry.space_group_name_H-M   'P 1'
#
loop_
_entity.id
_entity.type
_entity.pdbx_description
1 polymer ?
#
loop_
_entity_poly.entity_id
_entity_poly.type
_entity_poly.pdbx_seq_one_letter_code
_entity_poly.pdbx_strand_id
1 'polypeptide(L)'
;MEFKDCIKFANENPVSYIATEEGDQPRVRAFLMWFADESGIYYHTGAPKSIFKQLKSNPKVEICFFDPKVDIMAKSMMRVAGKVEFLDDPKLKARLMEERPFLKALVKGPDDPGLVVFRIAHGEAWFWSMAENMREAEIPRIKF
;
A
#
# COMPACT_ATOMS: atom_id res chain seq x y z
N MET A 1 -9.46 16.08 -8.34
CA MET A 1 -9.32 14.74 -7.74
C MET A 1 -9.06 14.86 -6.25
N GLU A 2 -9.65 13.98 -5.50
CA GLU A 2 -9.60 13.94 -4.04
C GLU A 2 -9.18 12.55 -3.57
N PHE A 3 -8.96 12.38 -2.27
CA PHE A 3 -8.54 11.08 -1.72
C PHE A 3 -9.53 9.95 -2.00
N LYS A 4 -10.84 10.25 -2.10
CA LYS A 4 -11.83 9.24 -2.53
C LYS A 4 -11.54 8.63 -3.91
N ASP A 5 -10.93 9.41 -4.82
CA ASP A 5 -10.55 8.90 -6.15
C ASP A 5 -9.35 7.95 -6.02
N CYS A 6 -8.45 8.23 -5.09
CA CYS A 6 -7.32 7.35 -4.77
C CYS A 6 -7.80 6.03 -4.16
N ILE A 7 -8.75 6.09 -3.21
CA ILE A 7 -9.37 4.91 -2.59
C ILE A 7 -9.99 4.01 -3.66
N LYS A 8 -10.78 4.61 -4.55
CA LYS A 8 -11.40 3.89 -5.65
C LYS A 8 -10.37 3.21 -6.54
N PHE A 9 -9.38 3.96 -7.01
CA PHE A 9 -8.33 3.44 -7.89
C PHE A 9 -7.56 2.28 -7.25
N ALA A 10 -7.19 2.42 -5.98
CA ALA A 10 -6.46 1.38 -5.23
C ALA A 10 -7.31 0.10 -5.09
N ASN A 11 -8.59 0.22 -4.73
CA ASN A 11 -9.47 -0.94 -4.57
C ASN A 11 -9.78 -1.64 -5.91
N GLU A 12 -9.81 -0.91 -7.01
CA GLU A 12 -9.99 -1.47 -8.35
C GLU A 12 -8.70 -2.11 -8.90
N ASN A 13 -7.53 -1.69 -8.39
CA ASN A 13 -6.21 -2.16 -8.83
C ASN A 13 -5.35 -2.56 -7.62
N PRO A 14 -5.74 -3.61 -6.85
CA PRO A 14 -5.10 -3.89 -5.56
C PRO A 14 -3.68 -4.47 -5.63
N VAL A 15 -3.26 -4.97 -6.79
CA VAL A 15 -1.85 -5.35 -6.97
C VAL A 15 -1.02 -4.08 -7.09
N SER A 16 -0.16 -3.87 -6.12
CA SER A 16 0.69 -2.68 -6.03
C SER A 16 2.16 -3.07 -5.94
N TYR A 17 3.03 -2.07 -6.07
CA TYR A 17 4.47 -2.23 -5.90
C TYR A 17 4.90 -1.28 -4.79
N ILE A 18 5.40 -1.83 -3.70
CA ILE A 18 5.82 -1.05 -2.53
C ILE A 18 7.34 -0.99 -2.45
N ALA A 19 7.85 0.22 -2.38
CA ALA A 19 9.27 0.50 -2.17
C ALA A 19 9.55 0.81 -0.70
N THR A 20 10.61 0.22 -0.19
CA THR A 20 11.15 0.42 1.16
C THR A 20 12.64 0.66 1.10
N GLU A 21 13.23 1.03 2.22
CA GLU A 21 14.69 1.18 2.38
C GLU A 21 15.26 0.09 3.28
N GLU A 22 16.40 -0.46 2.86
CA GLU A 22 17.24 -1.30 3.70
C GLU A 22 18.62 -0.66 3.77
N GLY A 23 18.88 0.09 4.84
CA GLY A 23 20.02 1.01 4.88
C GLY A 23 19.86 2.08 3.81
N ASP A 24 20.80 2.16 2.87
CA ASP A 24 20.75 3.06 1.72
C ASP A 24 20.29 2.35 0.43
N GLN A 25 19.93 1.05 0.52
CA GLN A 25 19.49 0.28 -0.62
C GLN A 25 17.95 0.34 -0.75
N PRO A 26 17.42 0.90 -1.85
CA PRO A 26 16.00 0.78 -2.16
C PRO A 26 15.62 -0.68 -2.42
N ARG A 27 14.48 -1.10 -1.88
CA ARG A 27 13.89 -2.41 -2.12
C ARG A 27 12.49 -2.23 -2.66
N VAL A 28 12.08 -3.06 -3.64
CA VAL A 28 10.75 -3.03 -4.22
C VAL A 28 10.23 -4.46 -4.41
N ARG A 29 8.93 -4.66 -4.23
CA ARG A 29 8.24 -5.94 -4.49
C ARG A 29 6.79 -5.70 -4.84
N ALA A 30 6.21 -6.63 -5.59
CA ALA A 30 4.77 -6.66 -5.77
C ALA A 30 4.09 -7.00 -4.43
N PHE A 31 3.03 -6.31 -4.12
CA PHE A 31 2.33 -6.44 -2.83
C PHE A 31 0.83 -6.26 -3.03
N LEU A 32 0.05 -7.27 -2.67
CA LEU A 32 -1.40 -7.20 -2.77
C LEU A 32 -1.95 -6.35 -1.62
N MET A 33 -2.54 -5.22 -1.95
CA MET A 33 -3.26 -4.40 -0.98
C MET A 33 -4.46 -5.16 -0.42
N TRP A 34 -4.76 -4.97 0.87
CA TRP A 34 -5.95 -5.57 1.46
C TRP A 34 -7.18 -4.75 1.10
N PHE A 35 -7.26 -3.51 1.55
CA PHE A 35 -8.31 -2.57 1.17
C PHE A 35 -7.84 -1.13 1.41
N ALA A 36 -8.57 -0.17 0.85
CA ALA A 36 -8.41 1.25 1.15
C ALA A 36 -9.77 1.85 1.48
N ASP A 37 -9.79 2.72 2.49
CA ASP A 37 -10.94 3.52 2.88
C ASP A 37 -10.49 4.91 3.36
N GLU A 38 -11.41 5.69 3.90
CA GLU A 38 -11.14 7.05 4.38
C GLU A 38 -10.09 7.12 5.50
N SER A 39 -9.86 6.01 6.21
CA SER A 39 -8.85 5.92 7.28
C SER A 39 -7.46 5.51 6.79
N GLY A 40 -7.31 5.18 5.51
CA GLY A 40 -6.02 4.89 4.90
C GLY A 40 -6.00 3.68 3.96
N ILE A 41 -4.78 3.29 3.59
CA ILE A 41 -4.50 2.17 2.70
C ILE A 41 -3.90 1.04 3.52
N TYR A 42 -4.56 -0.12 3.53
CA TYR A 42 -4.28 -1.23 4.43
C TYR A 42 -3.58 -2.40 3.74
N TYR A 43 -2.59 -2.93 4.43
CA TYR A 43 -1.81 -4.09 4.02
C TYR A 43 -1.63 -5.07 5.18
N HIS A 44 -1.23 -6.29 4.85
CA HIS A 44 -0.73 -7.23 5.85
C HIS A 44 0.53 -7.92 5.33
N THR A 45 1.33 -8.40 6.26
CA THR A 45 2.54 -9.16 5.98
C THR A 45 2.84 -10.15 7.11
N GLY A 46 3.93 -10.89 6.99
CA GLY A 46 4.41 -11.79 8.02
C GLY A 46 5.68 -11.25 8.70
N ALA A 47 5.76 -11.37 10.01
CA ALA A 47 6.91 -10.90 10.79
C ALA A 47 8.27 -11.46 10.33
N PRO A 48 8.41 -12.70 9.83
CA PRO A 48 9.67 -13.22 9.31
C PRO A 48 10.13 -12.60 7.98
N LYS A 49 9.26 -11.88 7.28
CA LYS A 49 9.60 -11.29 5.97
C LYS A 49 10.51 -10.07 6.13
N SER A 50 11.43 -9.89 5.18
CA SER A 50 12.38 -8.78 5.18
C SER A 50 11.69 -7.40 5.19
N ILE A 51 10.54 -7.27 4.54
CA ILE A 51 9.78 -6.02 4.52
C ILE A 51 9.40 -5.54 5.92
N PHE A 52 9.02 -6.43 6.83
CA PHE A 52 8.67 -6.07 8.20
C PHE A 52 9.84 -5.40 8.92
N LYS A 53 11.03 -6.00 8.82
CA LYS A 53 12.26 -5.44 9.38
C LYS A 53 12.61 -4.08 8.77
N GLN A 54 12.48 -3.96 7.45
CA GLN A 54 12.73 -2.71 6.73
C GLN A 54 11.78 -1.60 7.19
N LEU A 55 10.49 -1.89 7.29
CA LEU A 55 9.48 -0.93 7.74
C LEU A 55 9.65 -0.51 9.20
N LYS A 56 10.11 -1.41 10.06
CA LYS A 56 10.42 -1.07 11.46
C LYS A 56 11.61 -0.13 11.57
N SER A 57 12.62 -0.30 10.72
CA SER A 57 13.80 0.55 10.69
C SER A 57 13.53 1.89 10.01
N ASN A 58 12.77 1.89 8.93
CA ASN A 58 12.36 3.10 8.19
C ASN A 58 10.93 2.93 7.69
N PRO A 59 9.95 3.59 8.31
CA PRO A 59 8.54 3.43 7.95
C PRO A 59 8.14 4.17 6.67
N LYS A 60 9.02 4.94 6.06
CA LYS A 60 8.73 5.65 4.81
C LYS A 60 8.62 4.68 3.66
N VAL A 61 7.56 4.84 2.87
CA VAL A 61 7.29 4.02 1.69
C VAL A 61 6.87 4.90 0.52
N GLU A 62 7.06 4.36 -0.66
CA GLU A 62 6.33 4.80 -1.84
C GLU A 62 5.70 3.58 -2.49
N ILE A 63 4.45 3.73 -2.89
CA ILE A 63 3.63 2.67 -3.45
C ILE A 63 3.18 3.09 -4.84
N CYS A 64 3.27 2.17 -5.80
CA CYS A 64 2.75 2.35 -7.14
C CYS A 64 1.59 1.38 -7.38
N PHE A 65 0.43 1.92 -7.72
CA PHE A 65 -0.72 1.18 -8.26
C PHE A 65 -0.77 1.43 -9.76
N PHE A 66 -1.02 0.39 -10.54
CA PHE A 66 -1.03 0.49 -11.98
C PHE A 66 -2.23 -0.23 -12.59
N ASP A 67 -2.95 0.44 -13.48
CA ASP A 67 -4.03 -0.15 -14.26
C ASP A 67 -3.55 -0.40 -15.70
N PRO A 68 -3.23 -1.65 -16.05
CA PRO A 68 -2.74 -1.98 -17.39
C PRO A 68 -3.85 -2.01 -18.47
N LYS A 69 -5.11 -1.83 -18.07
CA LYS A 69 -6.26 -1.92 -18.98
C LYS A 69 -6.60 -0.59 -19.65
N VAL A 70 -6.17 0.53 -19.04
CA VAL A 70 -6.42 1.85 -19.62
C VAL A 70 -5.34 2.22 -20.62
N ASP A 71 -5.69 3.12 -21.53
CA ASP A 71 -4.72 3.72 -22.46
C ASP A 71 -3.63 4.46 -21.67
N ILE A 72 -2.38 4.34 -22.11
CA ILE A 72 -1.23 4.96 -21.44
C ILE A 72 -1.32 6.50 -21.37
N MET A 73 -2.08 7.10 -22.29
CA MET A 73 -2.36 8.54 -22.26
C MET A 73 -3.37 8.92 -21.19
N ALA A 74 -4.16 7.96 -20.70
CA ALA A 74 -5.03 8.16 -19.55
C ALA A 74 -4.27 7.97 -18.23
N LYS A 75 -4.91 8.27 -17.10
CA LYS A 75 -4.31 8.10 -15.77
C LYS A 75 -4.23 6.63 -15.39
N SER A 76 -3.14 5.99 -15.79
CA SER A 76 -2.90 4.55 -15.62
C SER A 76 -2.14 4.20 -14.35
N MET A 77 -1.48 5.17 -13.71
CA MET A 77 -0.65 4.95 -12.53
C MET A 77 -1.01 5.93 -11.43
N MET A 78 -1.14 5.41 -10.22
CA MET A 78 -1.24 6.20 -9.00
C MET A 78 -0.05 5.89 -8.12
N ARG A 79 0.63 6.93 -7.65
CA ARG A 79 1.72 6.82 -6.68
C ARG A 79 1.26 7.37 -5.34
N VAL A 80 1.71 6.74 -4.27
CA VAL A 80 1.40 7.14 -2.89
C VAL A 80 2.68 7.14 -2.08
N ALA A 81 3.02 8.27 -1.49
CA ALA A 81 4.15 8.38 -0.57
C ALA A 81 3.64 8.67 0.85
N GLY A 82 4.16 7.97 1.82
CA GLY A 82 3.75 8.15 3.22
C GLY A 82 4.57 7.35 4.21
N LYS A 83 4.07 7.29 5.43
CA LYS A 83 4.68 6.48 6.50
C LYS A 83 3.72 5.38 6.92
N VAL A 84 4.28 4.21 7.14
CA VAL A 84 3.57 3.04 7.64
C VAL A 84 3.28 3.20 9.14
N GLU A 85 2.07 2.86 9.53
CA GLU A 85 1.65 2.61 10.92
C GLU A 85 1.35 1.13 11.10
N PHE A 86 1.96 0.49 12.09
CA PHE A 86 1.59 -0.88 12.46
C PHE A 86 0.35 -0.85 13.35
N LEU A 87 -0.58 -1.77 13.11
CA LEU A 87 -1.85 -1.86 13.82
C LEU A 87 -1.93 -3.21 14.55
N ASP A 88 -1.92 -3.18 15.86
CA ASP A 88 -2.14 -4.34 16.70
C ASP A 88 -3.59 -4.34 17.21
N ASP A 89 -4.54 -4.49 16.27
CA ASP A 89 -5.98 -4.49 16.54
C ASP A 89 -6.52 -5.92 16.36
N PRO A 90 -6.94 -6.59 17.45
CA PRO A 90 -7.46 -7.95 17.38
C PRO A 90 -8.70 -8.10 16.48
N LYS A 91 -9.58 -7.10 16.46
CA LYS A 91 -10.79 -7.12 15.62
C LYS A 91 -10.43 -7.04 14.14
N LEU A 92 -9.48 -6.17 13.81
CA LEU A 92 -9.00 -6.00 12.45
C LEU A 92 -8.29 -7.25 11.95
N LYS A 93 -7.45 -7.87 12.78
CA LYS A 93 -6.78 -9.14 12.47
C LYS A 93 -7.75 -10.30 12.32
N ALA A 94 -8.80 -10.36 13.13
CA ALA A 94 -9.87 -11.36 12.99
C ALA A 94 -10.60 -11.20 11.66
N ARG A 95 -10.95 -9.97 11.28
CA ARG A 95 -11.54 -9.66 9.97
C ARG A 95 -10.63 -10.08 8.82
N LEU A 96 -9.35 -9.80 8.92
CA LEU A 96 -8.36 -10.21 7.92
C LEU A 96 -8.34 -11.73 7.72
N MET A 97 -8.36 -12.50 8.80
CA MET A 97 -8.38 -13.97 8.76
C MET A 97 -9.66 -14.52 8.11
N GLU A 98 -10.79 -13.85 8.29
CA GLU A 98 -12.06 -14.21 7.63
C GLU A 98 -12.03 -13.89 6.14
N GLU A 99 -11.54 -12.71 5.76
CA GLU A 99 -11.49 -12.25 4.36
C GLU A 99 -10.41 -12.94 3.55
N ARG A 100 -9.34 -13.41 4.21
CA ARG A 100 -8.21 -14.12 3.59
C ARG A 100 -7.92 -15.44 4.30
N PRO A 101 -8.76 -16.45 4.08
CA PRO A 101 -8.68 -17.75 4.79
C PRO A 101 -7.36 -18.50 4.58
N PHE A 102 -6.63 -18.24 3.50
CA PHE A 102 -5.32 -18.85 3.25
C PHE A 102 -4.30 -18.55 4.36
N LEU A 103 -4.51 -17.47 5.12
CA LEU A 103 -3.63 -17.11 6.25
C LEU A 103 -3.67 -18.16 7.37
N LYS A 104 -4.73 -18.97 7.47
CA LYS A 104 -4.82 -20.07 8.45
C LYS A 104 -3.74 -21.13 8.26
N ALA A 105 -3.18 -21.24 7.07
CA ALA A 105 -2.05 -22.13 6.80
C ALA A 105 -0.69 -21.54 7.21
N LEU A 106 -0.62 -20.24 7.48
CA LEU A 106 0.61 -19.51 7.75
C LEU A 106 0.75 -19.06 9.21
N VAL A 107 -0.37 -18.76 9.87
CA VAL A 107 -0.41 -18.27 11.25
C VAL A 107 -1.46 -19.04 12.05
N LYS A 108 -1.28 -19.08 13.39
CA LYS A 108 -2.14 -19.84 14.30
C LYS A 108 -3.50 -19.20 14.52
N GLY A 109 -3.59 -17.86 14.42
CA GLY A 109 -4.80 -17.12 14.64
C GLY A 109 -4.55 -15.60 14.61
N PRO A 110 -5.59 -14.78 14.91
CA PRO A 110 -5.46 -13.32 14.88
C PRO A 110 -4.42 -12.74 15.85
N ASP A 111 -4.15 -13.44 16.93
CA ASP A 111 -3.18 -13.05 17.96
C ASP A 111 -1.77 -13.61 17.72
N ASP A 112 -1.56 -14.33 16.63
CA ASP A 112 -0.22 -14.80 16.26
C ASP A 112 0.67 -13.58 15.96
N PRO A 113 1.83 -13.42 16.66
CA PRO A 113 2.75 -12.31 16.41
C PRO A 113 3.37 -12.33 15.01
N GLY A 114 3.26 -13.44 14.29
CA GLY A 114 3.66 -13.54 12.89
C GLY A 114 2.74 -12.78 11.93
N LEU A 115 1.50 -12.49 12.33
CA LEU A 115 0.54 -11.73 11.53
C LEU A 115 0.70 -10.23 11.81
N VAL A 116 1.10 -9.48 10.78
CA VAL A 116 1.35 -8.04 10.86
C VAL A 116 0.38 -7.31 9.96
N VAL A 117 -0.34 -6.35 10.51
CA VAL A 117 -1.19 -5.41 9.76
C VAL A 117 -0.57 -4.03 9.83
N PHE A 118 -0.54 -3.33 8.70
CA PHE A 118 -0.08 -1.95 8.64
C PHE A 118 -0.94 -1.14 7.68
N ARG A 119 -0.90 0.17 7.85
CA ARG A 119 -1.59 1.11 6.96
C ARG A 119 -0.74 2.34 6.69
N ILE A 120 -1.09 3.05 5.62
CA ILE A 120 -0.67 4.42 5.38
C ILE A 120 -1.91 5.29 5.59
N ALA A 121 -1.96 6.01 6.72
CA ALA A 121 -3.10 6.84 7.11
C ALA A 121 -3.00 8.25 6.57
N HIS A 122 -1.78 8.75 6.41
CA HIS A 122 -1.48 10.10 5.94
C HIS A 122 -0.34 10.07 4.94
N GLY A 123 -0.45 10.91 3.93
CA GLY A 123 0.57 10.98 2.90
C GLY A 123 0.17 11.89 1.74
N GLU A 124 0.79 11.63 0.62
CA GLU A 124 0.49 12.29 -0.65
C GLU A 124 0.27 11.24 -1.74
N ALA A 125 -0.76 11.44 -2.56
CA ALA A 125 -1.01 10.63 -3.73
C ALA A 125 -1.06 11.50 -4.97
N TRP A 126 -0.68 10.94 -6.12
CA TRP A 126 -0.80 11.61 -7.41
C TRP A 126 -1.00 10.61 -8.52
N PHE A 127 -1.67 11.05 -9.57
CA PHE A 127 -1.94 10.25 -10.75
C PHE A 127 -1.04 10.68 -11.89
N TRP A 128 -0.40 9.72 -12.52
CA TRP A 128 0.46 9.93 -13.66
C TRP A 128 -0.15 9.35 -14.94
N SER A 129 0.08 10.05 -16.05
CA SER A 129 -0.20 9.54 -17.38
C SER A 129 0.93 9.95 -18.34
N MET A 130 0.99 9.31 -19.49
CA MET A 130 1.99 9.69 -20.50
C MET A 130 1.78 11.13 -20.99
N ALA A 131 0.56 11.66 -20.95
CA ALA A 131 0.27 13.06 -21.30
C ALA A 131 1.00 14.08 -20.41
N GLU A 132 1.35 13.68 -19.17
CA GLU A 132 2.04 14.54 -18.20
C GLU A 132 3.52 14.18 -18.03
N ASN A 133 4.04 13.25 -18.86
CA ASN A 133 5.38 12.70 -18.72
C ASN A 133 6.49 13.78 -18.61
N MET A 134 6.44 14.79 -19.44
CA MET A 134 7.46 15.86 -19.44
C MET A 134 7.14 17.00 -18.45
N ARG A 135 6.05 16.88 -17.70
CA ARG A 135 5.58 17.86 -16.71
C ARG A 135 5.23 17.22 -15.38
N GLU A 136 5.93 16.16 -15.02
CA GLU A 136 5.64 15.40 -13.78
C GLU A 136 5.65 16.28 -12.54
N ALA A 137 6.53 17.28 -12.47
CA ALA A 137 6.61 18.21 -11.35
C ALA A 137 5.36 19.09 -11.17
N GLU A 138 4.53 19.21 -12.21
CA GLU A 138 3.29 20.00 -12.20
C GLU A 138 2.08 19.18 -11.76
N ILE A 139 2.21 17.85 -11.62
CA ILE A 139 1.10 16.97 -11.23
C ILE A 139 0.64 17.34 -9.81
N PRO A 140 -0.65 17.65 -9.61
CA PRO A 140 -1.16 17.99 -8.28
C PRO A 140 -1.01 16.83 -7.28
N ARG A 141 -0.58 17.18 -6.06
CA ARG A 141 -0.51 16.24 -4.94
C ARG A 141 -1.80 16.27 -4.14
N ILE A 142 -2.37 15.09 -3.92
CA ILE A 142 -3.56 14.89 -3.11
C ILE A 142 -3.07 14.49 -1.72
N LYS A 143 -3.23 15.37 -0.74
CA LYS A 143 -2.90 15.08 0.66
C LYS A 143 -4.06 14.37 1.34
N PHE A 144 -3.74 13.44 2.22
CA PHE A 144 -4.74 12.71 3.01
C PHE A 144 -4.22 12.36 4.39
#